data_38cfb9ac1d75019ef971201b1ea64e2b
#
_entry.id   38cfb9ac1d75019ef971201b1ea64e2b
#
_cell.length_a   1.000
_cell.length_b   1.000
_cell.length_c   1.000
_cell.angle_alpha   90.00
_cell.angle_beta   90.00
_cell.angle_gamma   90.00
#
_symmetry.space_group_name_H-M   'P 1'
#
loop_
_entity.id
_entity.type
_entity.pdbx_description
1 polymer ?
#
loop_
_entity_poly.entity_id
_entity_poly.type
_entity_poly.pdbx_seq_one_letter_code
_entity_poly.pdbx_strand_id
1 'polypeptide(L)'
;DVLTDLLLLMDKYDLYGKMAIPKKHDVENEVSIIYRYAAEKRGVFVNLALHENFGLTVIESASSGLPVVVTKNGGQSEIIPTCQNGELVDPLDKNEIKKALRNILTNENQWKYYSNNGAMNIQKHYSWLSHVNQYVELINENLSLSSGSGIKKLHYPNINVERLKRKVENLLVSDIDGTLIEPKLNNPGLKELKEYLINRTDKMAFALASGRNLALVKKIINEEQFPLPDFIICSVGTEIYYTNGEDYIL
;
A
#
# COMPACT_ATOMS: atom_id res chain seq x y z
N ASP A 1 -18.96 15.96 17.02
CA ASP A 1 -18.08 15.66 15.89
C ASP A 1 -16.65 15.56 16.43
N VAL A 2 -15.75 14.85 15.77
CA VAL A 2 -14.38 14.57 16.26
C VAL A 2 -13.61 15.84 16.62
N LEU A 3 -13.71 16.89 15.81
CA LEU A 3 -13.03 18.16 16.10
C LEU A 3 -13.57 18.82 17.38
N THR A 4 -14.87 18.82 17.57
CA THR A 4 -15.50 19.34 18.79
C THR A 4 -15.03 18.56 20.02
N ASP A 5 -14.97 17.22 19.93
CA ASP A 5 -14.50 16.39 21.04
C ASP A 5 -13.03 16.64 21.37
N LEU A 6 -12.18 16.85 20.36
CA LEU A 6 -10.77 17.23 20.54
C LEU A 6 -10.64 18.60 21.23
N LEU A 7 -11.43 19.59 20.82
CA LEU A 7 -11.39 20.93 21.42
C LEU A 7 -11.87 20.89 22.89
N LEU A 8 -12.88 20.10 23.20
CA LEU A 8 -13.33 19.87 24.60
C LEU A 8 -12.25 19.18 25.45
N LEU A 9 -11.49 18.24 24.84
CA LEU A 9 -10.35 17.62 25.52
C LEU A 9 -9.20 18.61 25.74
N MET A 10 -8.94 19.47 24.77
CA MET A 10 -7.93 20.55 24.92
C MET A 10 -8.27 21.47 26.09
N ASP A 11 -9.54 21.88 26.20
CA ASP A 11 -10.01 22.70 27.31
C ASP A 11 -9.89 21.96 28.65
N LYS A 12 -10.46 20.76 28.72
CA LYS A 12 -10.48 19.95 29.94
C LYS A 12 -9.11 19.69 30.53
N TYR A 13 -8.08 19.50 29.70
CA TYR A 13 -6.72 19.12 30.13
C TYR A 13 -5.69 20.24 29.99
N ASP A 14 -6.13 21.48 29.72
CA ASP A 14 -5.27 22.65 29.51
C ASP A 14 -4.12 22.34 28.52
N LEU A 15 -4.49 21.91 27.30
CA LEU A 15 -3.54 21.57 26.24
C LEU A 15 -3.23 22.76 25.33
N TYR A 16 -3.66 23.96 25.65
CA TYR A 16 -3.38 25.17 24.89
C TYR A 16 -1.86 25.42 24.79
N GLY A 17 -1.37 25.64 23.56
CA GLY A 17 0.06 25.75 23.26
C GLY A 17 0.86 24.45 23.35
N LYS A 18 0.23 23.33 23.75
CA LYS A 18 0.83 21.99 23.82
C LYS A 18 0.32 21.05 22.73
N MET A 19 -0.81 21.38 22.12
CA MET A 19 -1.43 20.60 21.05
C MET A 19 -1.66 21.49 19.83
N ALA A 20 -1.22 21.03 18.67
CA ALA A 20 -1.49 21.65 17.38
C ALA A 20 -2.39 20.74 16.53
N ILE A 21 -3.41 21.34 15.92
CA ILE A 21 -4.29 20.66 14.97
C ILE A 21 -4.04 21.32 13.61
N PRO A 22 -3.32 20.66 12.68
CA PRO A 22 -3.04 21.25 11.38
C PRO A 22 -4.32 21.39 10.55
N LYS A 23 -4.47 22.52 9.89
CA LYS A 23 -5.64 22.81 9.04
C LYS A 23 -5.56 22.17 7.65
N LYS A 24 -4.36 21.85 7.22
CA LYS A 24 -4.06 21.24 5.92
C LYS A 24 -3.12 20.06 6.13
N HIS A 25 -3.24 19.11 5.24
CA HIS A 25 -2.34 17.98 5.13
C HIS A 25 -1.63 18.08 3.78
N ASP A 26 -0.38 18.56 3.80
CA ASP A 26 0.48 18.66 2.61
C ASP A 26 1.54 17.56 2.68
N VAL A 27 1.23 16.45 2.00
CA VAL A 27 2.10 15.26 1.99
C VAL A 27 3.42 15.54 1.30
N GLU A 28 3.41 16.32 0.23
CA GLU A 28 4.60 16.56 -0.60
C GLU A 28 5.60 17.49 0.07
N ASN A 29 5.12 18.54 0.74
CA ASN A 29 5.99 19.60 1.22
C ASN A 29 6.17 19.64 2.75
N GLU A 30 5.18 19.25 3.54
CA GLU A 30 5.18 19.47 4.98
C GLU A 30 5.36 18.19 5.81
N VAL A 31 4.74 17.06 5.43
CA VAL A 31 4.70 15.85 6.27
C VAL A 31 6.10 15.31 6.58
N SER A 32 6.96 15.22 5.57
CA SER A 32 8.34 14.73 5.75
C SER A 32 9.18 15.66 6.63
N ILE A 33 8.91 16.97 6.58
CA ILE A 33 9.59 17.98 7.43
C ILE A 33 9.12 17.81 8.87
N ILE A 34 7.82 17.62 9.10
CA ILE A 34 7.26 17.41 10.44
C ILE A 34 7.85 16.16 11.08
N TYR A 35 7.95 15.05 10.35
CA TYR A 35 8.56 13.81 10.87
C TYR A 35 10.03 14.03 11.26
N ARG A 36 10.83 14.66 10.41
CA ARG A 36 12.24 14.95 10.70
C ARG A 36 12.40 15.90 11.89
N TYR A 37 11.59 16.94 11.95
CA TYR A 37 11.59 17.88 13.10
C TYR A 37 11.20 17.16 14.39
N ALA A 38 10.17 16.32 14.36
CA ALA A 38 9.78 15.54 15.53
C ALA A 38 10.88 14.56 15.96
N ALA A 39 11.60 13.93 15.02
CA ALA A 39 12.75 13.07 15.33
C ALA A 39 13.89 13.86 15.97
N GLU A 40 14.22 15.06 15.46
CA GLU A 40 15.22 15.97 16.07
C GLU A 40 14.85 16.32 17.51
N LYS A 41 13.56 16.49 17.79
CA LYS A 41 13.05 16.79 19.15
C LYS A 41 12.80 15.54 20.00
N ARG A 42 13.27 14.38 19.58
CA ARG A 42 13.06 13.08 20.22
C ARG A 42 11.57 12.74 20.41
N GLY A 43 10.77 13.07 19.41
CA GLY A 43 9.37 12.72 19.37
C GLY A 43 9.12 11.21 19.15
N VAL A 44 7.86 10.85 19.14
CA VAL A 44 7.36 9.49 18.85
C VAL A 44 6.18 9.63 17.90
N PHE A 45 6.14 8.82 16.86
CA PHE A 45 4.97 8.72 16.00
C PHE A 45 3.93 7.75 16.62
N VAL A 46 2.67 8.12 16.59
CA VAL A 46 1.58 7.33 17.20
C VAL A 46 0.48 7.09 16.17
N ASN A 47 0.15 5.82 15.92
CA ASN A 47 -1.02 5.43 15.14
C ASN A 47 -1.80 4.33 15.89
N LEU A 48 -2.93 4.73 16.47
CA LEU A 48 -3.79 3.86 17.28
C LEU A 48 -5.10 3.52 16.55
N ALA A 49 -5.06 3.39 15.23
CA ALA A 49 -6.19 2.92 14.46
C ALA A 49 -6.66 1.55 14.97
N LEU A 50 -7.96 1.30 14.97
CA LEU A 50 -8.49 -0.01 15.38
C LEU A 50 -7.99 -1.14 14.47
N HIS A 51 -7.76 -0.83 13.20
CA HIS A 51 -7.14 -1.69 12.21
C HIS A 51 -6.42 -0.82 11.18
N GLU A 52 -5.20 -1.21 10.80
CA GLU A 52 -4.42 -0.53 9.78
C GLU A 52 -3.94 -1.57 8.75
N ASN A 53 -4.35 -1.45 7.52
CA ASN A 53 -4.11 -2.50 6.52
C ASN A 53 -2.63 -2.71 6.22
N PHE A 54 -1.86 -1.64 5.99
CA PHE A 54 -0.45 -1.73 5.65
C PHE A 54 0.45 -0.91 6.58
N GLY A 55 0.17 0.38 6.77
CA GLY A 55 0.94 1.26 7.65
C GLY A 55 1.99 2.11 6.92
N LEU A 56 1.64 2.71 5.77
CA LEU A 56 2.54 3.62 5.06
C LEU A 56 3.06 4.74 5.95
N THR A 57 2.21 5.35 6.77
CA THR A 57 2.59 6.42 7.69
C THR A 57 3.60 5.96 8.74
N VAL A 58 3.57 4.68 9.12
CA VAL A 58 4.55 4.07 10.02
C VAL A 58 5.90 3.95 9.33
N ILE A 59 5.92 3.50 8.08
CA ILE A 59 7.13 3.41 7.26
C ILE A 59 7.75 4.80 7.04
N GLU A 60 6.95 5.79 6.66
CA GLU A 60 7.38 7.16 6.41
C GLU A 60 7.96 7.83 7.67
N SER A 61 7.26 7.72 8.80
CA SER A 61 7.74 8.29 10.06
C SER A 61 9.00 7.59 10.57
N ALA A 62 9.06 6.27 10.51
CA ALA A 62 10.21 5.49 10.93
C ALA A 62 11.44 5.71 10.02
N SER A 63 11.24 5.87 8.71
CA SER A 63 12.33 6.23 7.78
C SER A 63 12.96 7.59 8.10
N SER A 64 12.18 8.47 8.72
CA SER A 64 12.65 9.79 9.21
C SER A 64 13.32 9.71 10.59
N GLY A 65 13.49 8.53 11.17
CA GLY A 65 14.12 8.31 12.45
C GLY A 65 13.19 8.47 13.67
N LEU A 66 11.86 8.46 13.47
CA LEU A 66 10.92 8.47 14.60
C LEU A 66 10.68 7.05 15.11
N PRO A 67 10.87 6.77 16.41
CA PRO A 67 10.27 5.61 17.05
C PRO A 67 8.75 5.66 16.94
N VAL A 68 8.11 4.50 16.89
CA VAL A 68 6.67 4.42 16.70
C VAL A 68 5.96 3.66 17.83
N VAL A 69 4.74 4.08 18.17
CA VAL A 69 3.79 3.32 19.02
C VAL A 69 2.52 3.13 18.20
N VAL A 70 2.24 1.90 17.84
CA VAL A 70 1.21 1.61 16.84
C VAL A 70 0.34 0.43 17.23
N THR A 71 -0.84 0.35 16.63
CA THR A 71 -1.76 -0.76 16.87
C THR A 71 -1.15 -2.11 16.50
N LYS A 72 -1.45 -3.15 17.27
CA LYS A 72 -1.08 -4.53 16.97
C LYS A 72 -1.94 -5.18 15.88
N ASN A 73 -2.97 -4.47 15.37
CA ASN A 73 -3.94 -4.99 14.41
C ASN A 73 -3.61 -4.52 12.99
N GLY A 74 -3.16 -5.44 12.14
CA GLY A 74 -2.89 -5.21 10.73
C GLY A 74 -1.41 -5.22 10.37
N GLY A 75 -1.02 -4.51 9.32
CA GLY A 75 0.33 -4.58 8.72
C GLY A 75 1.48 -4.20 9.66
N GLN A 76 1.24 -3.35 10.66
CA GLN A 76 2.28 -3.01 11.64
C GLN A 76 2.75 -4.22 12.45
N SER A 77 1.93 -5.27 12.61
CA SER A 77 2.32 -6.50 13.30
C SER A 77 3.51 -7.22 12.62
N GLU A 78 3.77 -6.93 11.36
CA GLU A 78 4.93 -7.43 10.61
C GLU A 78 6.06 -6.40 10.56
N ILE A 79 5.73 -5.12 10.40
CA ILE A 79 6.72 -4.04 10.30
C ILE A 79 7.53 -3.90 11.58
N ILE A 80 6.88 -3.89 12.75
CA ILE A 80 7.56 -3.62 14.01
C ILE A 80 8.55 -4.73 14.38
N PRO A 81 8.21 -6.02 14.32
CA PRO A 81 9.19 -7.08 14.58
C PRO A 81 10.36 -7.09 13.57
N THR A 82 10.07 -6.83 12.29
CA THR A 82 11.07 -6.80 11.23
C THR A 82 12.04 -5.63 11.38
N CYS A 83 11.52 -4.45 11.67
CA CYS A 83 12.31 -3.23 11.74
C CYS A 83 12.81 -2.88 13.14
N GLN A 84 12.22 -3.43 14.19
CA GLN A 84 12.57 -3.17 15.60
C GLN A 84 12.60 -1.65 15.91
N ASN A 85 11.58 -0.94 15.45
CA ASN A 85 11.54 0.53 15.43
C ASN A 85 10.48 1.12 16.36
N GLY A 86 9.87 0.31 17.23
CA GLY A 86 8.81 0.79 18.14
C GLY A 86 8.11 -0.31 18.91
N GLU A 87 6.93 0.01 19.39
CA GLU A 87 6.09 -0.87 20.22
C GLU A 87 4.71 -1.05 19.59
N LEU A 88 4.22 -2.32 19.66
CA LEU A 88 2.85 -2.69 19.31
C LEU A 88 1.99 -2.61 20.56
N VAL A 89 0.80 -2.00 20.45
CA VAL A 89 -0.12 -1.83 21.59
C VAL A 89 -1.56 -2.17 21.19
N ASP A 90 -2.36 -2.52 22.17
CA ASP A 90 -3.81 -2.55 22.00
C ASP A 90 -4.34 -1.12 21.94
N PRO A 91 -4.98 -0.70 20.83
CA PRO A 91 -5.46 0.69 20.69
C PRO A 91 -6.58 1.05 21.69
N LEU A 92 -7.17 0.08 22.35
CA LEU A 92 -8.20 0.27 23.38
C LEU A 92 -7.64 0.20 24.81
N ASP A 93 -6.40 -0.25 25.00
CA ASP A 93 -5.76 -0.30 26.33
C ASP A 93 -4.91 0.95 26.60
N LYS A 94 -5.52 1.90 27.31
CA LYS A 94 -4.87 3.16 27.70
C LYS A 94 -3.61 2.96 28.57
N ASN A 95 -3.53 1.88 29.34
CA ASN A 95 -2.38 1.63 30.22
C ASN A 95 -1.20 1.10 29.40
N GLU A 96 -1.46 0.22 28.45
CA GLU A 96 -0.45 -0.28 27.53
C GLU A 96 0.13 0.87 26.69
N ILE A 97 -0.74 1.70 26.09
CA ILE A 97 -0.34 2.90 25.33
C ILE A 97 0.53 3.84 26.18
N LYS A 98 0.06 4.16 27.40
CA LYS A 98 0.80 5.03 28.31
C LYS A 98 2.16 4.47 28.69
N LYS A 99 2.26 3.15 28.92
CA LYS A 99 3.51 2.46 29.25
C LYS A 99 4.49 2.52 28.08
N ALA A 100 4.04 2.21 26.86
CA ALA A 100 4.85 2.27 25.65
C ALA A 100 5.41 3.68 25.41
N LEU A 101 4.56 4.69 25.43
CA LEU A 101 4.96 6.09 25.27
C LEU A 101 5.97 6.53 26.35
N ARG A 102 5.71 6.18 27.60
CA ARG A 102 6.63 6.52 28.71
C ARG A 102 7.97 5.84 28.51
N ASN A 103 8.00 4.56 28.18
CA ASN A 103 9.24 3.81 27.95
C ASN A 103 10.12 4.49 26.89
N ILE A 104 9.55 4.84 25.76
CA ILE A 104 10.31 5.48 24.66
C ILE A 104 10.74 6.91 25.05
N LEU A 105 9.84 7.73 25.57
CA LEU A 105 10.09 9.16 25.82
C LEU A 105 11.04 9.41 27.00
N THR A 106 11.10 8.50 27.99
CA THR A 106 11.95 8.69 29.18
C THR A 106 13.26 7.90 29.12
N ASN A 107 13.41 6.95 28.19
CA ASN A 107 14.61 6.15 28.02
C ASN A 107 15.34 6.52 26.73
N GLU A 108 16.36 7.35 26.84
CA GLU A 108 17.13 7.83 25.68
C GLU A 108 17.78 6.69 24.87
N ASN A 109 18.25 5.65 25.55
CA ASN A 109 18.88 4.51 24.86
C ASN A 109 17.85 3.73 24.04
N GLN A 110 16.66 3.54 24.59
CA GLN A 110 15.56 2.88 23.89
C GLN A 110 15.08 3.71 22.69
N TRP A 111 14.96 5.03 22.88
CA TRP A 111 14.61 5.94 21.80
C TRP A 111 15.63 5.86 20.66
N LYS A 112 16.94 5.96 20.95
CA LYS A 112 18.00 5.86 19.95
C LYS A 112 18.03 4.50 19.26
N TYR A 113 17.80 3.42 20.00
CA TYR A 113 17.73 2.08 19.45
C TYR A 113 16.62 1.97 18.40
N TYR A 114 15.40 2.38 18.73
CA TYR A 114 14.27 2.34 17.79
C TYR A 114 14.44 3.31 16.62
N SER A 115 14.98 4.50 16.86
CA SER A 115 15.24 5.51 15.83
C SER A 115 16.23 4.99 14.78
N ASN A 116 17.37 4.47 15.20
CA ASN A 116 18.40 3.95 14.30
C ASN A 116 17.90 2.73 13.51
N ASN A 117 17.23 1.81 14.20
CA ASN A 117 16.66 0.63 13.56
C ASN A 117 15.58 1.00 12.55
N GLY A 118 14.71 1.96 12.86
CA GLY A 118 13.71 2.46 11.93
C GLY A 118 14.35 2.98 10.65
N ALA A 119 15.28 3.94 10.77
CA ALA A 119 15.93 4.52 9.61
C ALA A 119 16.65 3.49 8.72
N MET A 120 17.36 2.53 9.33
CA MET A 120 18.11 1.51 8.58
C MET A 120 17.23 0.40 8.01
N ASN A 121 16.37 -0.19 8.84
CA ASN A 121 15.62 -1.39 8.47
C ASN A 121 14.44 -1.08 7.55
N ILE A 122 13.82 0.10 7.66
CA ILE A 122 12.80 0.53 6.69
C ILE A 122 13.43 0.64 5.30
N GLN A 123 14.59 1.27 5.17
CA GLN A 123 15.27 1.37 3.88
C GLN A 123 15.64 -0.01 3.33
N LYS A 124 16.09 -0.91 4.20
CA LYS A 124 16.51 -2.26 3.82
C LYS A 124 15.35 -3.15 3.38
N HIS A 125 14.19 -3.08 4.04
CA HIS A 125 13.09 -4.03 3.84
C HIS A 125 11.89 -3.46 3.10
N TYR A 126 11.67 -2.14 3.18
CA TYR A 126 10.47 -1.48 2.66
C TYR A 126 10.74 -0.38 1.63
N SER A 127 12.00 -0.23 1.15
CA SER A 127 12.27 0.66 0.03
C SER A 127 11.77 0.06 -1.29
N TRP A 128 11.44 0.91 -2.25
CA TRP A 128 11.08 0.48 -3.60
C TRP A 128 12.16 -0.42 -4.23
N LEU A 129 13.42 -0.09 -4.03
CA LEU A 129 14.54 -0.90 -4.54
C LEU A 129 14.54 -2.30 -3.95
N SER A 130 14.35 -2.41 -2.62
CA SER A 130 14.27 -3.70 -1.94
C SER A 130 13.07 -4.51 -2.42
N HIS A 131 11.91 -3.86 -2.54
CA HIS A 131 10.68 -4.49 -3.04
C HIS A 131 10.86 -5.04 -4.46
N VAL A 132 11.40 -4.23 -5.38
CA VAL A 132 11.64 -4.65 -6.76
C VAL A 132 12.63 -5.82 -6.83
N ASN A 133 13.72 -5.78 -6.06
CA ASN A 133 14.70 -6.86 -6.04
C ASN A 133 14.08 -8.17 -5.55
N GLN A 134 13.34 -8.15 -4.44
CA GLN A 134 12.65 -9.34 -3.93
C GLN A 134 11.63 -9.88 -4.93
N TYR A 135 10.89 -9.00 -5.60
CA TYR A 135 9.92 -9.39 -6.61
C TYR A 135 10.57 -10.07 -7.82
N VAL A 136 11.69 -9.51 -8.30
CA VAL A 136 12.47 -10.09 -9.41
C VAL A 136 13.08 -11.44 -9.02
N GLU A 137 13.59 -11.58 -7.78
CA GLU A 137 14.09 -12.87 -7.27
C GLU A 137 13.00 -13.93 -7.25
N LEU A 138 11.82 -13.61 -6.69
CA LEU A 138 10.68 -14.52 -6.67
C LEU A 138 10.22 -14.95 -8.07
N ILE A 139 10.22 -14.03 -9.03
CA ILE A 139 9.89 -14.36 -10.43
C ILE A 139 10.94 -15.33 -10.99
N ASN A 140 12.23 -15.05 -10.83
CA ASN A 140 13.30 -15.89 -11.36
C ASN A 140 13.31 -17.29 -10.72
N GLU A 141 13.06 -17.40 -9.43
CA GLU A 141 12.91 -18.69 -8.75
C GLU A 141 11.75 -19.50 -9.33
N ASN A 142 10.59 -18.88 -9.50
CA ASN A 142 9.42 -19.55 -10.07
C ASN A 142 9.61 -19.95 -11.53
N LEU A 143 10.29 -19.13 -12.34
CA LEU A 143 10.64 -19.47 -13.72
C LEU A 143 11.65 -20.62 -13.79
N SER A 144 12.64 -20.67 -12.90
CA SER A 144 13.62 -21.76 -12.84
C SER A 144 13.00 -23.09 -12.39
N LEU A 145 12.05 -23.05 -11.46
CA LEU A 145 11.27 -24.22 -11.01
C LEU A 145 10.34 -24.74 -12.14
N SER A 146 9.87 -23.87 -13.01
CA SER A 146 9.02 -24.24 -14.15
C SER A 146 9.78 -24.96 -15.26
N SER A 147 11.11 -24.88 -15.28
CA SER A 147 11.96 -25.55 -16.28
C SER A 147 12.20 -27.05 -15.98
N GLY A 148 11.84 -27.52 -14.79
CA GLY A 148 12.17 -28.87 -14.32
C GLY A 148 10.99 -29.79 -13.94
N SER A 149 9.80 -29.29 -13.77
CA SER A 149 8.65 -30.12 -13.46
C SER A 149 7.41 -29.59 -14.17
N GLY A 150 6.76 -30.46 -14.93
CA GLY A 150 5.54 -30.12 -15.64
C GLY A 150 4.55 -29.39 -14.72
N ILE A 151 4.12 -28.22 -15.16
CA ILE A 151 3.09 -27.43 -14.51
C ILE A 151 1.96 -28.38 -14.14
N LYS A 152 1.70 -28.59 -12.84
CA LYS A 152 0.45 -29.25 -12.41
C LYS A 152 -0.66 -28.41 -13.00
N LYS A 153 -1.31 -28.90 -14.06
CA LYS A 153 -2.50 -28.27 -14.61
C LYS A 153 -3.51 -28.16 -13.47
N LEU A 154 -3.64 -26.97 -12.91
CA LEU A 154 -4.78 -26.65 -12.07
C LEU A 154 -6.00 -26.87 -12.95
N HIS A 155 -6.83 -27.83 -12.60
CA HIS A 155 -8.03 -28.16 -13.33
C HIS A 155 -9.07 -27.07 -13.00
N TYR A 156 -9.12 -26.03 -13.82
CA TYR A 156 -10.17 -25.03 -13.75
C TYR A 156 -11.38 -25.59 -14.53
N PRO A 157 -12.53 -25.78 -13.90
CA PRO A 157 -13.71 -26.22 -14.61
C PRO A 157 -14.18 -25.11 -15.55
N ASN A 158 -14.21 -25.44 -16.86
CA ASN A 158 -14.93 -24.70 -17.91
C ASN A 158 -14.52 -23.24 -18.19
N ILE A 159 -13.25 -22.91 -18.14
CA ILE A 159 -12.79 -21.66 -18.78
C ILE A 159 -12.82 -21.91 -20.29
N ASN A 160 -13.67 -21.16 -21.00
CA ASN A 160 -13.63 -21.14 -22.46
C ASN A 160 -12.38 -20.38 -22.93
N VAL A 161 -11.25 -21.08 -23.01
CA VAL A 161 -9.91 -20.58 -23.24
C VAL A 161 -9.68 -20.23 -24.72
N GLU A 162 -10.72 -20.13 -25.56
CA GLU A 162 -10.53 -19.95 -27.00
C GLU A 162 -9.79 -18.65 -27.35
N ARG A 163 -9.91 -17.62 -26.55
CA ARG A 163 -9.17 -16.37 -26.73
C ARG A 163 -7.75 -16.39 -26.15
N LEU A 164 -7.46 -17.26 -25.17
CA LEU A 164 -6.11 -17.54 -24.70
C LEU A 164 -5.29 -18.41 -25.65
N LYS A 165 -5.86 -18.83 -26.78
CA LYS A 165 -5.14 -19.52 -27.88
C LYS A 165 -4.15 -18.59 -28.60
N ARG A 166 -4.21 -17.26 -28.37
CA ARG A 166 -3.11 -16.39 -28.76
C ARG A 166 -1.89 -16.78 -27.94
N LYS A 167 -0.76 -17.04 -28.61
CA LYS A 167 0.52 -17.18 -27.93
C LYS A 167 0.93 -15.80 -27.42
N VAL A 168 0.36 -15.37 -26.32
CA VAL A 168 0.82 -14.16 -25.63
C VAL A 168 2.13 -14.47 -24.93
N GLU A 169 3.10 -13.59 -25.13
CA GLU A 169 4.43 -13.71 -24.51
C GLU A 169 4.43 -13.04 -23.15
N ASN A 170 3.57 -12.04 -22.94
CA ASN A 170 3.53 -11.22 -21.74
C ASN A 170 2.09 -10.95 -21.30
N LEU A 171 1.90 -10.83 -19.99
CA LEU A 171 0.66 -10.36 -19.37
C LEU A 171 0.96 -9.11 -18.55
N LEU A 172 0.29 -8.00 -18.86
CA LEU A 172 0.28 -6.82 -18.01
C LEU A 172 -0.98 -6.82 -17.15
N VAL A 173 -0.81 -6.82 -15.85
CA VAL A 173 -1.90 -6.61 -14.88
C VAL A 173 -1.65 -5.28 -14.18
N SER A 174 -2.64 -4.40 -14.17
CA SER A 174 -2.52 -3.10 -13.52
C SER A 174 -3.71 -2.81 -12.60
N ASP A 175 -3.43 -2.19 -11.48
CA ASP A 175 -4.45 -1.54 -10.66
C ASP A 175 -4.95 -0.26 -11.35
N ILE A 176 -6.13 0.21 -10.95
CA ILE A 176 -6.81 1.37 -11.55
C ILE A 176 -6.56 2.63 -10.72
N ASP A 177 -6.94 2.59 -9.44
CA ASP A 177 -7.03 3.78 -8.58
C ASP A 177 -5.66 4.16 -8.00
N GLY A 178 -5.18 5.36 -8.33
CA GLY A 178 -3.86 5.82 -7.91
C GLY A 178 -2.69 5.20 -8.71
N THR A 179 -2.98 4.33 -9.70
CA THR A 179 -1.99 3.72 -10.59
C THR A 179 -2.19 4.17 -12.03
N LEU A 180 -3.31 3.85 -12.64
CA LEU A 180 -3.63 4.28 -14.01
C LEU A 180 -4.38 5.61 -14.03
N ILE A 181 -5.21 5.84 -13.02
CA ILE A 181 -6.07 7.03 -12.92
C ILE A 181 -5.81 7.73 -11.60
N GLU A 182 -5.40 8.98 -11.70
CA GLU A 182 -5.28 9.91 -10.59
C GLU A 182 -6.25 11.07 -10.76
N PRO A 183 -7.07 11.42 -9.76
CA PRO A 183 -8.14 12.43 -9.90
C PRO A 183 -7.67 13.84 -10.25
N LYS A 184 -6.38 14.13 -10.22
CA LYS A 184 -5.82 15.49 -10.34
C LYS A 184 -4.69 15.66 -11.35
N LEU A 185 -4.20 14.60 -11.97
CA LEU A 185 -3.08 14.70 -12.92
C LEU A 185 -3.52 14.29 -14.33
N ASN A 186 -3.19 15.16 -15.27
CA ASN A 186 -3.17 14.80 -16.68
C ASN A 186 -1.99 13.82 -16.85
N ASN A 187 -2.25 12.52 -16.76
CA ASN A 187 -1.21 11.50 -16.80
C ASN A 187 -0.77 11.24 -18.25
N PRO A 188 0.33 11.87 -18.74
CA PRO A 188 0.79 11.70 -20.11
C PRO A 188 1.19 10.26 -20.42
N GLY A 189 1.68 9.52 -19.41
CA GLY A 189 2.06 8.12 -19.55
C GLY A 189 0.89 7.19 -19.82
N LEU A 190 -0.32 7.57 -19.42
CA LEU A 190 -1.52 6.79 -19.68
C LEU A 190 -1.83 6.71 -21.20
N LYS A 191 -1.63 7.80 -21.93
CA LYS A 191 -1.81 7.84 -23.39
C LYS A 191 -0.80 6.93 -24.08
N GLU A 192 0.46 7.02 -23.68
CA GLU A 192 1.53 6.18 -24.23
C GLU A 192 1.29 4.70 -23.94
N LEU A 193 0.82 4.36 -22.72
CA LEU A 193 0.46 3.00 -22.36
C LEU A 193 -0.69 2.46 -23.22
N LYS A 194 -1.74 3.25 -23.42
CA LYS A 194 -2.88 2.86 -24.27
C LYS A 194 -2.42 2.57 -25.73
N GLU A 195 -1.61 3.45 -26.30
CA GLU A 195 -1.03 3.26 -27.63
C GLU A 195 -0.13 2.00 -27.69
N TYR A 196 0.68 1.77 -26.66
CA TYR A 196 1.52 0.60 -26.54
C TYR A 196 0.71 -0.71 -26.49
N LEU A 197 -0.35 -0.75 -25.69
CA LEU A 197 -1.24 -1.90 -25.57
C LEU A 197 -1.97 -2.19 -26.89
N ILE A 198 -2.50 -1.18 -27.56
CA ILE A 198 -3.19 -1.31 -28.85
C ILE A 198 -2.26 -1.91 -29.93
N ASN A 199 -1.01 -1.47 -29.95
CA ASN A 199 -0.03 -1.90 -30.96
C ASN A 199 0.58 -3.29 -30.68
N ARG A 200 0.28 -3.93 -29.54
CA ARG A 200 0.86 -5.23 -29.13
C ARG A 200 -0.15 -6.26 -28.69
N THR A 201 -1.38 -6.13 -29.11
CA THR A 201 -2.46 -7.07 -28.76
C THR A 201 -2.21 -8.51 -29.21
N ASP A 202 -1.32 -8.73 -30.16
CA ASP A 202 -0.92 -10.07 -30.64
C ASP A 202 0.06 -10.78 -29.70
N LYS A 203 0.84 -10.03 -28.89
CA LYS A 203 1.90 -10.56 -28.04
C LYS A 203 1.68 -10.34 -26.56
N MET A 204 0.77 -9.44 -26.19
CA MET A 204 0.53 -9.06 -24.82
C MET A 204 -0.94 -9.20 -24.46
N ALA A 205 -1.21 -9.86 -23.34
CA ALA A 205 -2.51 -9.79 -22.68
C ALA A 205 -2.52 -8.62 -21.68
N PHE A 206 -3.68 -8.00 -21.54
CA PHE A 206 -3.90 -6.89 -20.61
C PHE A 206 -5.00 -7.22 -19.63
N ALA A 207 -4.77 -6.93 -18.35
CA ALA A 207 -5.75 -7.13 -17.30
C ALA A 207 -5.82 -5.91 -16.37
N LEU A 208 -7.01 -5.68 -15.81
CA LEU A 208 -7.23 -4.71 -14.75
C LEU A 208 -7.54 -5.43 -13.44
N ALA A 209 -6.90 -5.00 -12.37
CA ALA A 209 -7.16 -5.47 -11.01
C ALA A 209 -7.63 -4.29 -10.16
N SER A 210 -8.81 -4.38 -9.53
CA SER A 210 -9.37 -3.28 -8.74
C SER A 210 -10.24 -3.77 -7.58
N GLY A 211 -10.31 -2.97 -6.52
CA GLY A 211 -11.29 -3.17 -5.45
C GLY A 211 -12.74 -2.88 -5.86
N ARG A 212 -12.95 -2.25 -7.01
CA ARG A 212 -14.28 -1.88 -7.53
C ARG A 212 -15.05 -3.10 -8.02
N ASN A 213 -16.37 -3.02 -8.06
CA ASN A 213 -17.18 -4.04 -8.73
C ASN A 213 -17.10 -3.91 -10.26
N LEU A 214 -17.52 -4.94 -10.98
CA LEU A 214 -17.44 -5.01 -12.45
C LEU A 214 -18.11 -3.81 -13.14
N ALA A 215 -19.27 -3.38 -12.68
CA ALA A 215 -20.01 -2.27 -13.32
C ALA A 215 -19.20 -0.97 -13.27
N LEU A 216 -18.54 -0.67 -12.17
CA LEU A 216 -17.68 0.51 -12.02
C LEU A 216 -16.40 0.38 -12.84
N VAL A 217 -15.80 -0.81 -12.95
CA VAL A 217 -14.63 -1.04 -13.80
C VAL A 217 -15.00 -0.84 -15.27
N LYS A 218 -16.11 -1.40 -15.75
CA LYS A 218 -16.62 -1.20 -17.12
C LYS A 218 -16.85 0.29 -17.42
N LYS A 219 -17.42 1.03 -16.48
CA LYS A 219 -17.64 2.48 -16.62
C LYS A 219 -16.32 3.20 -16.88
N ILE A 220 -15.28 2.90 -16.09
CA ILE A 220 -13.95 3.51 -16.24
C ILE A 220 -13.31 3.13 -17.57
N ILE A 221 -13.39 1.86 -17.99
CA ILE A 221 -12.86 1.42 -19.28
C ILE A 221 -13.44 2.29 -20.41
N ASN A 222 -14.74 2.56 -20.36
CA ASN A 222 -15.43 3.37 -21.36
C ASN A 222 -15.07 4.86 -21.26
N GLU A 223 -15.10 5.43 -20.06
CA GLU A 223 -14.81 6.85 -19.83
C GLU A 223 -13.38 7.21 -20.20
N GLU A 224 -12.43 6.36 -19.83
CA GLU A 224 -11.01 6.55 -20.09
C GLU A 224 -10.56 5.97 -21.44
N GLN A 225 -11.46 5.32 -22.19
CA GLN A 225 -11.14 4.69 -23.48
C GLN A 225 -9.95 3.71 -23.39
N PHE A 226 -9.93 2.85 -22.37
CA PHE A 226 -8.94 1.79 -22.30
C PHE A 226 -9.16 0.76 -23.40
N PRO A 227 -8.07 0.15 -23.92
CA PRO A 227 -8.18 -1.08 -24.70
C PRO A 227 -8.95 -2.12 -23.88
N LEU A 228 -9.78 -2.92 -24.54
CA LEU A 228 -10.59 -3.93 -23.86
C LEU A 228 -9.67 -4.93 -23.12
N PRO A 229 -9.68 -4.99 -21.79
CA PRO A 229 -8.85 -5.94 -21.06
C PRO A 229 -9.25 -7.39 -21.38
N ASP A 230 -8.27 -8.28 -21.43
CA ASP A 230 -8.52 -9.73 -21.57
C ASP A 230 -9.14 -10.31 -20.29
N PHE A 231 -8.78 -9.72 -19.12
CA PHE A 231 -9.31 -10.10 -17.79
C PHE A 231 -9.62 -8.86 -16.97
N ILE A 232 -10.61 -9.00 -16.09
CA ILE A 232 -10.88 -8.04 -15.01
C ILE A 232 -10.92 -8.81 -13.70
N ILE A 233 -10.04 -8.42 -12.77
CA ILE A 233 -10.06 -8.88 -11.38
C ILE A 233 -10.70 -7.78 -10.58
N CYS A 234 -11.86 -8.03 -9.97
CA CYS A 234 -12.62 -6.99 -9.27
C CYS A 234 -13.16 -7.47 -7.92
N SER A 235 -13.94 -6.61 -7.25
CA SER A 235 -14.51 -6.91 -5.93
C SER A 235 -13.44 -7.39 -4.92
N VAL A 236 -12.31 -6.67 -4.86
CA VAL A 236 -11.15 -6.99 -3.99
C VAL A 236 -10.55 -8.38 -4.29
N GLY A 237 -10.56 -8.78 -5.55
CA GLY A 237 -9.98 -10.07 -6.00
C GLY A 237 -10.90 -11.28 -5.84
N THR A 238 -12.16 -11.08 -5.43
CA THR A 238 -13.12 -12.18 -5.26
C THR A 238 -13.78 -12.63 -6.56
N GLU A 239 -13.71 -11.79 -7.61
CA GLU A 239 -14.34 -12.05 -8.91
C GLU A 239 -13.31 -11.86 -10.02
N ILE A 240 -13.24 -12.82 -10.96
CA ILE A 240 -12.38 -12.76 -12.15
C ILE A 240 -13.26 -12.94 -13.37
N TYR A 241 -13.28 -11.93 -14.22
CA TYR A 241 -14.05 -11.92 -15.44
C TYR A 241 -13.14 -12.01 -16.66
N TYR A 242 -13.56 -12.76 -17.66
CA TYR A 242 -12.87 -12.90 -18.95
C TYR A 242 -13.68 -12.24 -20.05
N THR A 243 -13.03 -11.57 -20.98
CA THR A 243 -13.74 -11.03 -22.13
C THR A 243 -14.00 -12.14 -23.17
N ASN A 244 -15.22 -12.16 -23.71
CA ASN A 244 -15.56 -12.97 -24.89
C ASN A 244 -15.41 -12.17 -26.20
N GLY A 245 -14.96 -10.93 -26.13
CA GLY A 245 -14.83 -10.02 -27.27
C GLY A 245 -15.91 -8.96 -27.37
N GLU A 246 -17.04 -9.17 -26.72
CA GLU A 246 -18.18 -8.25 -26.67
C GLU A 246 -18.50 -7.84 -25.23
N ASP A 247 -18.41 -8.78 -24.29
CA ASP A 247 -18.67 -8.55 -22.87
C ASP A 247 -17.76 -9.41 -21.99
N TYR A 248 -17.92 -9.32 -20.67
CA TYR A 248 -17.19 -10.06 -19.65
C TYR A 248 -18.07 -11.14 -19.04
N ILE A 249 -17.51 -12.33 -18.92
CA ILE A 249 -18.12 -13.51 -18.30
C ILE A 249 -17.28 -13.94 -17.08
N LEU A 250 -17.97 -14.37 -16.01
CA LEU A 250 -17.37 -14.84 -14.76
C LEU A 250 -16.70 -16.20 -14.96
#